data_9924a6a2588e88a6f11741740dec4d48
#
_entry.id   9924a6a2588e88a6f11741740dec4d48
#
_cell.length_a   1.000
_cell.length_b   1.000
_cell.length_c   1.000
_cell.angle_alpha   90.00
_cell.angle_beta   90.00
_cell.angle_gamma   90.00
#
_symmetry.space_group_name_H-M   'P 1'
#
loop_
_entity.id
_entity.type
_entity.pdbx_description
1 polymer ?
#
loop_
_entity_poly.entity_id
_entity_poly.type
_entity_poly.pdbx_seq_one_letter_code
_entity_poly.pdbx_strand_id
1 'polypeptide(L)'
;MPDVNYENAGTFRTDLHSSAHRNGPYDTEGFRKDVSSLGRIALRAEPTWADSGLPSSNKSHENNGAIPDGRRNTSGRGGSYGNTLRTARGRGDLEGPNFNIAVPPNGYAWWYVDGISDTTERAISIIGFIGSVFSPWYRWSGRKNPENHVCINVATYGPGGRFTMTDRGQSALRQSPSTFQVGPSSMRWNGDHLIIDVNEIGSPPLISRVKGQIIVTPSAVTDVELPLTTDGAHIWRPFAPTSRISVDLNSKGWQWEGHGYFDANFGTRALEEDFSYWTWGRYPTQGGSTCFYDATRLNGSKLAAAVQFDEKGHASEMPLPPKARLKRSLWAVARETRADAGYQPRQVKNMLDAPFYSRSAVKTQLDGVETVGVHEALDLVRFRNPLLKPMLAVRVPRRARWRFS
;
A
#
# COMPACT_ATOMS: atom_id res chain seq x y z
N MET A 1 -67.18 8.86 -4.20
CA MET A 1 -67.86 10.16 -4.09
C MET A 1 -67.88 10.60 -2.64
N PRO A 2 -67.54 11.87 -2.30
CA PRO A 2 -67.18 12.94 -3.22
C PRO A 2 -65.80 13.53 -3.01
N ASP A 3 -65.36 14.22 -4.05
CA ASP A 3 -64.31 15.21 -4.19
C ASP A 3 -64.48 16.40 -3.25
N VAL A 4 -63.37 17.02 -2.84
CA VAL A 4 -63.27 18.47 -2.68
C VAL A 4 -61.83 18.93 -3.03
N ASN A 5 -61.70 19.65 -4.14
CA ASN A 5 -60.66 20.59 -4.51
C ASN A 5 -60.69 21.83 -3.57
N TYR A 6 -59.52 22.45 -3.32
CA TYR A 6 -59.37 23.92 -3.36
C TYR A 6 -57.90 24.32 -3.62
N GLU A 7 -57.74 25.05 -4.72
CA GLU A 7 -56.62 25.92 -5.10
C GLU A 7 -56.55 27.15 -4.16
N ASN A 8 -55.37 27.72 -4.04
CA ASN A 8 -55.01 29.16 -4.20
C ASN A 8 -53.55 29.37 -3.83
N ALA A 9 -52.69 29.70 -4.77
CA ALA A 9 -52.27 30.94 -5.37
C ALA A 9 -51.86 32.03 -4.34
N GLY A 10 -50.57 32.37 -4.36
CA GLY A 10 -49.98 33.50 -3.64
C GLY A 10 -48.59 33.83 -4.14
N THR A 11 -48.49 34.50 -5.26
CA THR A 11 -47.32 35.21 -5.81
C THR A 11 -46.96 36.40 -4.96
N PHE A 12 -45.68 36.58 -4.59
CA PHE A 12 -45.09 37.90 -4.30
C PHE A 12 -43.75 38.06 -5.02
N ARG A 13 -43.77 39.00 -5.95
CA ARG A 13 -42.60 39.66 -6.58
C ARG A 13 -42.30 40.91 -5.77
N THR A 14 -41.04 41.26 -5.66
CA THR A 14 -40.39 42.59 -5.71
C THR A 14 -38.97 42.43 -5.23
N ASP A 15 -37.97 43.03 -5.65
CA ASP A 15 -37.47 43.84 -6.74
C ASP A 15 -35.98 44.06 -6.49
N LEU A 16 -35.28 44.20 -7.55
CA LEU A 16 -33.90 44.61 -7.73
C LEU A 16 -33.38 45.70 -6.79
N HIS A 17 -32.18 45.51 -6.23
CA HIS A 17 -31.18 46.58 -6.25
C HIS A 17 -29.76 46.03 -6.46
N SER A 18 -29.18 46.50 -7.53
CA SER A 18 -27.80 46.37 -7.94
C SER A 18 -26.89 47.21 -7.04
N SER A 19 -25.76 46.68 -6.63
CA SER A 19 -24.56 47.50 -6.47
C SER A 19 -23.32 46.66 -6.75
N ALA A 20 -22.65 46.99 -7.85
CA ALA A 20 -21.33 46.59 -8.21
C ALA A 20 -20.28 47.24 -7.31
N HIS A 21 -19.19 46.55 -7.05
CA HIS A 21 -17.78 46.92 -6.88
C HIS A 21 -17.17 46.09 -5.75
N ARG A 22 -16.09 45.40 -5.90
CA ARG A 22 -14.73 45.59 -6.42
C ARG A 22 -13.98 44.28 -6.33
N ASN A 23 -13.28 43.93 -7.38
CA ASN A 23 -12.20 42.97 -7.37
C ASN A 23 -11.03 43.49 -6.53
N GLY A 24 -10.53 42.66 -5.62
CA GLY A 24 -9.24 42.83 -4.98
C GLY A 24 -8.48 41.49 -4.98
N PRO A 25 -7.21 41.47 -5.34
CA PRO A 25 -6.46 40.20 -5.43
C PRO A 25 -6.14 39.69 -4.03
N TYR A 26 -6.33 38.39 -3.83
CA TYR A 26 -5.86 37.71 -2.63
C TYR A 26 -4.33 37.70 -2.62
N ASP A 27 -3.78 38.35 -1.61
CA ASP A 27 -2.35 38.43 -1.32
C ASP A 27 -1.83 37.05 -0.87
N THR A 28 -1.02 36.41 -1.72
CA THR A 28 -0.40 35.12 -1.47
C THR A 28 0.93 35.20 -0.72
N GLU A 29 1.36 36.39 -0.30
CA GLU A 29 2.66 36.58 0.39
C GLU A 29 2.63 36.32 1.90
N GLY A 30 1.47 36.35 2.55
CA GLY A 30 1.33 36.12 3.99
C GLY A 30 1.61 34.69 4.44
N PHE A 31 1.45 33.71 3.57
CA PHE A 31 1.58 32.27 3.92
C PHE A 31 3.00 31.71 3.76
N ARG A 32 3.94 32.48 3.17
CA ARG A 32 5.34 32.06 2.97
C ARG A 32 6.28 32.40 4.13
N LYS A 33 5.88 33.22 5.06
CA LYS A 33 6.79 33.67 6.15
C LYS A 33 6.82 32.76 7.38
N ASP A 34 5.78 31.97 7.64
CA ASP A 34 5.73 31.10 8.82
C ASP A 34 6.37 29.72 8.65
N VAL A 35 6.67 29.30 7.43
CA VAL A 35 7.32 28.01 7.18
C VAL A 35 8.86 28.10 7.20
N SER A 36 9.42 29.32 7.13
CA SER A 36 10.89 29.52 7.12
C SER A 36 11.55 29.52 8.51
N SER A 37 10.76 29.65 9.59
CA SER A 37 11.30 29.67 10.96
C SER A 37 11.46 28.28 11.58
N LEU A 38 10.79 27.25 11.07
CA LEU A 38 10.90 25.86 11.53
C LEU A 38 11.98 25.03 10.81
N GLY A 39 12.61 25.59 9.77
CA GLY A 39 13.62 24.90 8.94
C GLY A 39 15.07 25.11 9.35
N ARG A 40 15.39 25.86 10.42
CA ARG A 40 16.77 26.25 10.74
C ARG A 40 17.44 25.53 11.93
N ILE A 41 16.81 24.51 12.52
CA ILE A 41 17.39 23.82 13.68
C ILE A 41 18.03 22.45 13.35
N ALA A 42 18.03 21.99 12.11
CA ALA A 42 18.54 20.65 11.78
C ALA A 42 19.56 20.61 10.63
N LEU A 43 20.48 21.57 10.55
CA LEU A 43 21.59 21.51 9.58
C LEU A 43 22.91 21.84 10.27
N ARG A 44 23.49 20.86 11.00
CA ARG A 44 24.93 20.76 11.22
C ARG A 44 25.27 19.33 11.66
N ALA A 45 25.75 18.54 10.69
CA ALA A 45 26.81 17.56 10.78
C ALA A 45 26.88 16.76 9.49
N GLU A 46 27.80 17.12 8.60
CA GLU A 46 28.29 16.24 7.55
C GLU A 46 29.41 15.38 8.13
N PRO A 47 29.47 14.08 7.86
CA PRO A 47 30.71 13.32 8.00
C PRO A 47 31.41 13.25 6.65
N THR A 48 32.61 13.83 6.60
CA THR A 48 33.63 13.69 5.57
C THR A 48 34.10 12.24 5.49
N TRP A 49 34.10 11.67 4.28
CA TRP A 49 34.80 10.43 3.98
C TRP A 49 36.22 10.74 3.57
N ALA A 50 37.18 10.33 4.40
CA ALA A 50 38.57 10.30 4.06
C ALA A 50 38.95 8.91 3.53
N ASP A 51 39.60 8.92 2.36
CA ASP A 51 40.35 7.82 1.76
C ASP A 51 41.35 7.21 2.76
N SER A 52 41.37 5.87 2.85
CA SER A 52 42.54 5.18 3.38
C SER A 52 42.87 3.97 2.50
N GLY A 53 44.07 4.06 1.97
CA GLY A 53 44.66 3.21 0.98
C GLY A 53 44.89 1.75 1.37
N LEU A 54 45.05 0.98 0.32
CA LEU A 54 45.52 -0.41 0.28
C LEU A 54 46.98 -0.55 0.70
N PRO A 55 47.38 -1.72 1.19
CA PRO A 55 48.61 -2.29 0.68
C PRO A 55 48.45 -3.70 0.07
N SER A 56 49.11 -3.84 -1.05
CA SER A 56 49.40 -5.08 -1.75
C SER A 56 50.44 -5.93 -0.99
N SER A 57 50.29 -7.26 -0.97
CA SER A 57 51.45 -8.16 -0.95
C SER A 57 51.13 -9.54 -1.56
N ASN A 58 51.81 -9.81 -2.65
CA ASN A 58 52.04 -11.12 -3.25
C ASN A 58 52.70 -12.07 -2.25
N LYS A 59 52.28 -13.34 -2.27
CA LYS A 59 53.25 -14.48 -2.30
C LYS A 59 52.58 -15.77 -2.83
N SER A 60 53.20 -16.28 -3.88
CA SER A 60 53.08 -17.57 -4.52
C SER A 60 53.48 -18.73 -3.61
N HIS A 61 52.75 -19.87 -3.69
CA HIS A 61 53.35 -21.19 -3.62
C HIS A 61 52.54 -22.22 -4.44
N GLU A 62 53.24 -22.81 -5.40
CA GLU A 62 52.84 -23.99 -6.17
C GLU A 62 52.76 -25.23 -5.26
N ASN A 63 51.83 -26.15 -5.50
CA ASN A 63 52.18 -27.56 -5.73
C ASN A 63 51.05 -28.40 -6.33
N ASN A 64 51.48 -29.32 -7.17
CA ASN A 64 50.85 -30.26 -8.06
C ASN A 64 49.88 -31.26 -7.40
N GLY A 65 48.92 -31.78 -8.20
CA GLY A 65 48.31 -33.08 -7.99
C GLY A 65 47.02 -33.36 -8.73
N ALA A 66 47.13 -33.94 -9.93
CA ALA A 66 46.23 -34.90 -10.60
C ALA A 66 44.72 -34.58 -10.81
N ILE A 67 44.34 -34.58 -12.10
CA ILE A 67 43.00 -34.69 -12.70
C ILE A 67 42.45 -36.12 -12.55
N PRO A 68 41.10 -36.35 -12.42
CA PRO A 68 40.31 -36.68 -13.59
C PRO A 68 38.91 -36.05 -13.68
N ASP A 69 38.64 -35.57 -14.87
CA ASP A 69 37.48 -35.71 -15.77
C ASP A 69 36.03 -35.56 -15.27
N GLY A 70 35.33 -34.69 -15.97
CA GLY A 70 33.93 -34.88 -16.32
C GLY A 70 32.87 -34.06 -15.58
N ARG A 71 32.65 -32.86 -16.00
CA ARG A 71 31.37 -32.20 -16.37
C ARG A 71 31.43 -30.69 -16.14
N ARG A 72 31.48 -29.95 -17.24
CA ARG A 72 31.29 -28.49 -17.24
C ARG A 72 29.88 -28.19 -16.80
N ASN A 73 29.78 -27.52 -15.68
CA ASN A 73 28.56 -26.79 -15.29
C ASN A 73 28.95 -25.32 -15.19
N THR A 74 28.64 -24.58 -16.24
CA THR A 74 28.76 -23.09 -16.24
C THR A 74 27.62 -22.50 -15.43
N SER A 75 27.77 -22.42 -14.13
CA SER A 75 26.87 -21.61 -13.30
C SER A 75 27.52 -20.24 -13.03
N GLY A 76 27.02 -19.23 -13.73
CA GLY A 76 27.28 -17.85 -13.38
C GLY A 76 26.86 -17.62 -11.92
N ARG A 77 27.79 -17.14 -11.10
CA ARG A 77 27.52 -16.71 -9.72
C ARG A 77 26.71 -15.41 -9.75
N GLY A 78 25.39 -15.53 -9.91
CA GLY A 78 24.42 -14.56 -9.41
C GLY A 78 24.14 -14.91 -7.95
N GLY A 79 24.37 -14.02 -7.03
CA GLY A 79 24.08 -14.24 -5.61
C GLY A 79 22.58 -14.52 -5.42
N SER A 80 22.24 -15.77 -5.21
CA SER A 80 20.89 -16.24 -4.86
C SER A 80 20.57 -15.70 -3.45
N TYR A 81 19.73 -14.69 -3.39
CA TYR A 81 19.10 -14.27 -2.15
C TYR A 81 17.93 -15.21 -1.86
N GLY A 82 18.08 -16.06 -0.86
CA GLY A 82 17.31 -17.27 -0.61
C GLY A 82 15.85 -17.13 -0.17
N ASN A 83 15.08 -16.27 -0.80
CA ASN A 83 13.63 -16.22 -0.62
C ASN A 83 12.97 -16.53 -1.97
N THR A 84 12.53 -17.76 -2.14
CA THR A 84 11.89 -18.25 -3.37
C THR A 84 10.39 -18.26 -3.18
N LEU A 85 9.68 -17.95 -4.25
CA LEU A 85 8.23 -18.11 -4.33
C LEU A 85 7.87 -19.57 -4.04
N ARG A 86 6.87 -19.82 -3.22
CA ARG A 86 6.42 -21.17 -2.88
C ARG A 86 4.90 -21.26 -2.91
N THR A 87 4.39 -22.47 -3.09
CA THR A 87 2.96 -22.75 -2.91
C THR A 87 2.59 -22.54 -1.44
N ALA A 88 1.45 -21.91 -1.18
CA ALA A 88 0.93 -21.67 0.16
C ALA A 88 0.64 -23.02 0.85
N ARG A 89 1.45 -23.40 1.84
CA ARG A 89 1.36 -24.72 2.47
C ARG A 89 0.27 -24.75 3.56
N GLY A 90 -0.53 -25.80 3.52
CA GLY A 90 -1.28 -26.30 4.68
C GLY A 90 -2.42 -25.42 5.20
N ARG A 91 -2.90 -24.53 4.39
CA ARG A 91 -4.08 -23.73 4.73
C ARG A 91 -5.27 -24.24 3.95
N GLY A 92 -5.73 -25.48 4.23
CA GLY A 92 -6.91 -26.12 3.65
C GLY A 92 -7.48 -25.45 2.39
N ASP A 93 -8.25 -26.08 1.61
CA ASP A 93 -8.76 -25.60 0.32
C ASP A 93 -8.89 -24.08 0.22
N LEU A 94 -7.86 -23.45 -0.40
CA LEU A 94 -7.72 -21.99 -0.48
C LEU A 94 -8.62 -21.43 -1.59
N GLU A 95 -9.90 -21.73 -1.52
CA GLU A 95 -10.91 -21.14 -2.41
C GLU A 95 -11.10 -19.63 -2.15
N GLY A 96 -10.34 -19.03 -1.22
CA GLY A 96 -10.53 -17.65 -0.86
C GLY A 96 -9.38 -17.01 -0.09
N PRO A 97 -9.51 -15.72 0.29
CA PRO A 97 -8.48 -14.93 0.97
C PRO A 97 -8.19 -15.35 2.42
N ASN A 98 -9.01 -16.26 2.99
CA ASN A 98 -8.87 -16.77 4.34
C ASN A 98 -8.81 -15.64 5.41
N PHE A 99 -9.93 -14.93 5.56
CA PHE A 99 -10.02 -13.80 6.46
C PHE A 99 -10.02 -14.14 7.96
N ASN A 100 -10.10 -15.42 8.35
CA ASN A 100 -10.13 -15.85 9.74
C ASN A 100 -8.78 -16.33 10.29
N ILE A 101 -7.68 -15.85 9.72
CA ILE A 101 -6.35 -16.16 10.22
C ILE A 101 -6.16 -15.68 11.65
N ALA A 102 -5.62 -16.53 12.51
CA ALA A 102 -5.22 -16.16 13.86
C ALA A 102 -3.92 -15.33 13.81
N VAL A 103 -3.94 -14.17 14.46
CA VAL A 103 -2.78 -13.26 14.53
C VAL A 103 -2.19 -13.34 15.95
N PRO A 104 -0.93 -13.74 16.12
CA PRO A 104 -0.30 -13.81 17.44
C PRO A 104 -0.03 -12.41 18.02
N PRO A 105 0.18 -12.28 19.33
CA PRO A 105 0.69 -11.05 19.93
C PRO A 105 1.92 -10.53 19.18
N ASN A 106 2.04 -9.23 19.05
CA ASN A 106 3.06 -8.52 18.26
C ASN A 106 2.95 -8.73 16.73
N GLY A 107 2.06 -9.62 16.28
CA GLY A 107 1.84 -9.93 14.88
C GLY A 107 0.84 -8.99 14.21
N TYR A 108 0.61 -9.25 12.94
CA TYR A 108 -0.36 -8.55 12.12
C TYR A 108 -0.87 -9.42 10.98
N ALA A 109 -2.02 -9.04 10.45
CA ALA A 109 -2.51 -9.46 9.14
C ALA A 109 -3.12 -8.26 8.44
N TRP A 110 -2.94 -8.17 7.12
CA TRP A 110 -3.74 -7.25 6.30
C TRP A 110 -4.09 -7.86 4.95
N TRP A 111 -5.22 -7.44 4.45
CA TRP A 111 -5.72 -7.70 3.11
C TRP A 111 -5.79 -6.38 2.38
N TYR A 112 -4.99 -6.25 1.34
CA TYR A 112 -4.79 -5.02 0.60
C TYR A 112 -5.43 -5.11 -0.78
N VAL A 113 -6.24 -4.13 -1.10
CA VAL A 113 -6.84 -3.93 -2.42
C VAL A 113 -6.46 -2.56 -2.93
N ASP A 114 -6.10 -2.46 -4.19
CA ASP A 114 -6.03 -1.17 -4.87
C ASP A 114 -6.62 -1.21 -6.27
N GLY A 115 -6.86 -0.02 -6.82
CA GLY A 115 -7.29 0.16 -8.19
C GLY A 115 -6.98 1.53 -8.72
N ILE A 116 -6.74 1.58 -10.04
CA ILE A 116 -6.60 2.82 -10.81
C ILE A 116 -7.64 2.78 -11.92
N SER A 117 -8.41 3.86 -12.08
CA SER A 117 -9.41 3.99 -13.15
C SER A 117 -8.76 3.93 -14.53
N ASP A 118 -9.48 3.42 -15.52
CA ASP A 118 -8.99 3.33 -16.89
C ASP A 118 -8.57 4.70 -17.47
N THR A 119 -9.15 5.80 -16.96
CA THR A 119 -8.74 7.17 -17.29
C THR A 119 -7.51 7.65 -16.50
N THR A 120 -7.03 6.88 -15.52
CA THR A 120 -5.96 7.25 -14.56
C THR A 120 -6.25 8.47 -13.68
N GLU A 121 -7.44 9.06 -13.78
CA GLU A 121 -7.82 10.23 -12.99
C GLU A 121 -8.13 9.90 -11.53
N ARG A 122 -8.57 8.67 -11.26
CA ARG A 122 -8.96 8.22 -9.94
C ARG A 122 -8.23 6.95 -9.55
N ALA A 123 -8.01 6.81 -8.26
CA ALA A 123 -7.49 5.58 -7.69
C ALA A 123 -8.09 5.37 -6.29
N ILE A 124 -8.02 4.14 -5.81
CA ILE A 124 -8.49 3.75 -4.48
C ILE A 124 -7.51 2.76 -3.88
N SER A 125 -7.41 2.76 -2.55
CA SER A 125 -6.83 1.63 -1.81
C SER A 125 -7.70 1.31 -0.61
N ILE A 126 -7.90 0.03 -0.35
CA ILE A 126 -8.65 -0.50 0.78
C ILE A 126 -7.77 -1.51 1.50
N ILE A 127 -7.69 -1.42 2.82
CA ILE A 127 -6.89 -2.35 3.60
C ILE A 127 -7.69 -2.79 4.83
N GLY A 128 -7.97 -4.07 4.94
CA GLY A 128 -8.47 -4.68 6.16
C GLY A 128 -7.30 -5.07 7.06
N PHE A 129 -7.31 -4.67 8.33
CA PHE A 129 -6.22 -4.95 9.27
C PHE A 129 -6.69 -5.70 10.51
N ILE A 130 -5.88 -6.68 10.94
CA ILE A 130 -5.83 -7.19 12.30
C ILE A 130 -4.43 -6.89 12.85
N GLY A 131 -4.34 -6.29 14.06
CA GLY A 131 -3.06 -5.79 14.55
C GLY A 131 -2.53 -4.67 13.66
N SER A 132 -3.33 -3.64 13.45
CA SER A 132 -3.07 -2.57 12.48
C SER A 132 -1.69 -1.95 12.65
N VAL A 133 -0.80 -2.20 11.69
CA VAL A 133 0.62 -1.76 11.75
C VAL A 133 0.77 -0.24 11.78
N PHE A 134 -0.17 0.49 11.18
CA PHE A 134 -0.16 1.96 11.18
C PHE A 134 -0.94 2.58 12.34
N SER A 135 -1.56 1.77 13.21
CA SER A 135 -2.24 2.26 14.40
C SER A 135 -1.25 2.53 15.53
N PRO A 136 -1.12 3.79 16.01
CA PRO A 136 -0.31 4.06 17.19
C PRO A 136 -0.90 3.40 18.44
N TRP A 137 -2.20 3.17 18.47
CA TRP A 137 -2.92 2.52 19.57
C TRP A 137 -2.48 1.08 19.78
N TYR A 138 -2.26 0.32 18.69
CA TYR A 138 -1.74 -1.03 18.76
C TYR A 138 -0.33 -1.05 19.36
N ARG A 139 0.56 -0.16 18.92
CA ARG A 139 1.89 -0.01 19.47
C ARG A 139 1.87 0.39 20.96
N TRP A 140 1.05 1.39 21.32
CA TRP A 140 0.93 1.86 22.70
C TRP A 140 0.32 0.83 23.64
N SER A 141 -0.51 -0.09 23.14
CA SER A 141 -1.03 -1.23 23.92
C SER A 141 0.00 -2.34 24.16
N GLY A 142 1.24 -2.18 23.65
CA GLY A 142 2.29 -3.21 23.70
C GLY A 142 2.03 -4.37 22.74
N ARG A 143 1.15 -4.19 21.73
CA ARG A 143 0.80 -5.18 20.70
C ARG A 143 0.36 -6.55 21.26
N LYS A 144 -0.27 -6.57 22.44
CA LYS A 144 -0.65 -7.83 23.14
C LYS A 144 -1.84 -8.52 22.48
N ASN A 145 -2.83 -7.74 22.03
CA ASN A 145 -4.11 -8.24 21.52
C ASN A 145 -4.38 -7.65 20.14
N PRO A 146 -3.87 -8.25 19.04
CA PRO A 146 -4.02 -7.69 17.70
C PRO A 146 -5.48 -7.54 17.25
N GLU A 147 -6.38 -8.46 17.62
CA GLU A 147 -7.81 -8.39 17.33
C GLU A 147 -8.51 -7.20 18.01
N ASN A 148 -7.92 -6.63 19.06
CA ASN A 148 -8.42 -5.42 19.68
C ASN A 148 -7.98 -4.14 18.92
N HIS A 149 -7.30 -4.29 17.79
CA HIS A 149 -6.79 -3.21 16.94
C HIS A 149 -7.05 -3.54 15.47
N VAL A 150 -8.32 -3.42 15.08
CA VAL A 150 -8.80 -3.77 13.74
C VAL A 150 -9.35 -2.56 13.02
N CYS A 151 -9.21 -2.50 11.71
CA CYS A 151 -9.84 -1.47 10.89
C CYS A 151 -10.02 -1.92 9.43
N ILE A 152 -10.92 -1.25 8.73
CA ILE A 152 -10.93 -1.16 7.27
C ILE A 152 -10.57 0.28 6.93
N ASN A 153 -9.36 0.46 6.39
CA ASN A 153 -8.88 1.72 5.86
C ASN A 153 -9.35 1.87 4.41
N VAL A 154 -9.89 3.03 4.06
CA VAL A 154 -10.24 3.37 2.68
C VAL A 154 -9.61 4.70 2.34
N ALA A 155 -8.81 4.74 1.30
CA ALA A 155 -8.23 5.96 0.78
C ALA A 155 -8.58 6.10 -0.71
N THR A 156 -9.17 7.23 -1.05
CA THR A 156 -9.58 7.57 -2.42
C THR A 156 -8.73 8.71 -2.93
N TYR A 157 -8.25 8.64 -4.16
CA TYR A 157 -7.25 9.55 -4.73
C TYR A 157 -7.74 10.18 -6.01
N GLY A 158 -7.65 11.50 -6.10
CA GLY A 158 -8.17 12.32 -7.18
C GLY A 158 -9.09 13.42 -6.65
N PRO A 159 -9.84 14.12 -7.52
CA PRO A 159 -10.75 15.18 -7.08
C PRO A 159 -11.76 14.66 -6.05
N GLY A 160 -11.86 15.33 -4.91
CA GLY A 160 -12.73 14.92 -3.81
C GLY A 160 -12.24 13.70 -3.01
N GLY A 161 -10.95 13.34 -3.14
CA GLY A 161 -10.35 12.22 -2.42
C GLY A 161 -10.49 12.32 -0.91
N ARG A 162 -10.59 11.17 -0.24
CA ARG A 162 -10.78 11.03 1.21
C ARG A 162 -9.84 9.97 1.76
N PHE A 163 -9.55 10.09 3.04
CA PHE A 163 -8.81 9.08 3.80
C PHE A 163 -9.62 8.72 5.04
N THR A 164 -9.89 7.45 5.23
CA THR A 164 -10.59 6.91 6.39
C THR A 164 -9.74 5.83 7.04
N MET A 165 -9.57 5.90 8.34
CA MET A 165 -8.92 4.83 9.11
C MET A 165 -9.33 4.96 10.56
N THR A 166 -10.24 4.10 11.01
CA THR A 166 -10.70 4.09 12.41
C THR A 166 -10.27 2.79 13.06
N ASP A 167 -9.37 2.89 14.05
CA ASP A 167 -8.96 1.74 14.87
C ASP A 167 -10.11 1.35 15.80
N ARG A 168 -10.55 0.08 15.72
CA ARG A 168 -11.67 -0.45 16.50
C ARG A 168 -11.21 -1.62 17.39
N GLY A 169 -11.98 -1.87 18.43
CA GLY A 169 -11.76 -3.00 19.34
C GLY A 169 -12.32 -4.32 18.80
N GLN A 170 -12.00 -5.40 19.44
CA GLN A 170 -12.41 -6.77 19.09
C GLN A 170 -13.94 -6.92 18.95
N SER A 171 -14.73 -6.19 19.75
CA SER A 171 -16.21 -6.21 19.62
C SER A 171 -16.73 -5.72 18.28
N ALA A 172 -15.90 -5.05 17.47
CA ALA A 172 -16.24 -4.61 16.12
C ALA A 172 -15.86 -5.64 15.04
N LEU A 173 -15.13 -6.71 15.38
CA LEU A 173 -14.65 -7.72 14.46
C LEU A 173 -15.64 -8.88 14.34
N ARG A 174 -15.99 -9.24 13.11
CA ARG A 174 -16.58 -10.52 12.74
C ARG A 174 -15.80 -11.07 11.56
N GLN A 175 -15.36 -12.31 11.65
CA GLN A 175 -14.57 -12.95 10.60
C GLN A 175 -14.97 -14.41 10.40
N SER A 176 -14.84 -14.85 9.16
CA SER A 176 -14.92 -16.24 8.70
C SER A 176 -13.89 -16.41 7.57
N PRO A 177 -13.66 -17.59 7.01
CA PRO A 177 -12.76 -17.75 5.88
C PRO A 177 -13.06 -16.80 4.70
N SER A 178 -14.35 -16.51 4.46
CA SER A 178 -14.83 -15.69 3.33
C SER A 178 -15.30 -14.29 3.71
N THR A 179 -15.31 -13.92 4.98
CA THR A 179 -15.82 -12.62 5.43
C THR A 179 -14.92 -11.97 6.46
N PHE A 180 -14.61 -10.70 6.25
CA PHE A 180 -13.93 -9.83 7.19
C PHE A 180 -14.78 -8.58 7.38
N GLN A 181 -15.41 -8.45 8.53
CA GLN A 181 -16.22 -7.30 8.88
C GLN A 181 -15.61 -6.56 10.07
N VAL A 182 -15.45 -5.25 9.93
CA VAL A 182 -15.00 -4.37 11.01
C VAL A 182 -15.96 -3.19 11.15
N GLY A 183 -16.78 -3.25 12.18
CA GLY A 183 -17.81 -2.25 12.41
C GLY A 183 -18.79 -2.18 11.23
N PRO A 184 -18.96 -1.01 10.59
CA PRO A 184 -19.97 -0.83 9.55
C PRO A 184 -19.50 -1.23 8.15
N SER A 185 -18.26 -1.66 7.98
CA SER A 185 -17.66 -2.01 6.68
C SER A 185 -17.27 -3.48 6.63
N SER A 186 -17.28 -4.08 5.44
CA SER A 186 -16.95 -5.50 5.26
C SER A 186 -16.24 -5.78 3.94
N MET A 187 -15.46 -6.86 3.91
CA MET A 187 -14.88 -7.50 2.74
C MET A 187 -15.43 -8.92 2.69
N ARG A 188 -16.05 -9.33 1.60
CA ARG A 188 -16.70 -10.64 1.44
C ARG A 188 -16.29 -11.29 0.14
N TRP A 189 -15.75 -12.48 0.20
CA TRP A 189 -15.45 -13.33 -0.94
C TRP A 189 -16.61 -14.30 -1.20
N ASN A 190 -17.11 -14.33 -2.42
CA ASN A 190 -18.23 -15.18 -2.81
C ASN A 190 -17.84 -16.36 -3.72
N GLY A 191 -16.53 -16.59 -3.92
CA GLY A 191 -15.99 -17.58 -4.83
C GLY A 191 -15.40 -16.96 -6.10
N ASP A 192 -16.03 -15.90 -6.64
CA ASP A 192 -15.64 -15.26 -7.90
C ASP A 192 -15.19 -13.81 -7.71
N HIS A 193 -15.78 -13.10 -6.75
CA HIS A 193 -15.57 -11.69 -6.53
C HIS A 193 -15.30 -11.37 -5.07
N LEU A 194 -14.46 -10.37 -4.85
CA LEU A 194 -14.37 -9.70 -3.56
C LEU A 194 -15.31 -8.50 -3.56
N ILE A 195 -16.33 -8.55 -2.70
CA ILE A 195 -17.29 -7.48 -2.50
C ILE A 195 -16.91 -6.72 -1.23
N ILE A 196 -16.70 -5.40 -1.34
CA ILE A 196 -16.31 -4.54 -0.23
C ILE A 196 -17.40 -3.51 0.00
N ASP A 197 -18.11 -3.63 1.12
CA ASP A 197 -19.08 -2.62 1.55
C ASP A 197 -18.39 -1.63 2.48
N VAL A 198 -18.41 -0.35 2.11
CA VAL A 198 -17.76 0.73 2.85
C VAL A 198 -18.79 1.64 3.49
N ASN A 199 -18.60 1.94 4.76
CA ASN A 199 -19.39 2.96 5.47
C ASN A 199 -18.54 3.59 6.58
N GLU A 200 -17.53 4.36 6.18
CA GLU A 200 -16.52 4.93 7.06
C GLU A 200 -16.65 6.45 7.16
N ILE A 201 -16.01 7.01 8.18
CA ILE A 201 -15.91 8.47 8.37
C ILE A 201 -14.46 8.88 8.11
N GLY A 202 -14.27 9.90 7.29
CA GLY A 202 -12.97 10.46 6.96
C GLY A 202 -12.24 10.95 8.22
N SER A 203 -10.93 10.73 8.21
CA SER A 203 -10.05 11.25 9.26
C SER A 203 -9.83 12.76 9.10
N PRO A 204 -9.57 13.51 10.20
CA PRO A 204 -9.23 14.92 10.10
C PRO A 204 -8.13 15.19 9.06
N PRO A 205 -8.12 16.36 8.38
CA PRO A 205 -9.03 17.48 8.56
C PRO A 205 -10.38 17.35 7.83
N LEU A 206 -10.53 16.39 6.90
CA LEU A 206 -11.73 16.26 6.06
C LEU A 206 -12.67 15.18 6.63
N ILE A 207 -13.41 15.55 7.66
CA ILE A 207 -14.40 14.65 8.28
C ILE A 207 -15.64 14.60 7.38
N SER A 208 -15.76 13.52 6.61
CA SER A 208 -16.91 13.26 5.74
C SER A 208 -17.16 11.75 5.65
N ARG A 209 -18.38 11.36 5.31
CA ARG A 209 -18.73 9.96 5.14
C ARG A 209 -18.25 9.46 3.78
N VAL A 210 -17.63 8.28 3.79
CA VAL A 210 -17.34 7.48 2.60
C VAL A 210 -18.22 6.24 2.68
N LYS A 211 -19.16 6.10 1.76
CA LYS A 211 -20.12 5.00 1.72
C LYS A 211 -20.31 4.51 0.29
N GLY A 212 -20.46 3.22 0.12
CA GLY A 212 -20.73 2.59 -1.17
C GLY A 212 -20.17 1.19 -1.23
N GLN A 213 -20.03 0.66 -2.43
CA GLN A 213 -19.55 -0.69 -2.68
C GLN A 213 -18.41 -0.69 -3.69
N ILE A 214 -17.47 -1.58 -3.50
CA ILE A 214 -16.39 -1.86 -4.44
C ILE A 214 -16.42 -3.36 -4.74
N ILE A 215 -16.27 -3.72 -6.01
CA ILE A 215 -16.20 -5.10 -6.47
C ILE A 215 -14.86 -5.32 -7.14
N VAL A 216 -14.11 -6.32 -6.69
CA VAL A 216 -12.87 -6.77 -7.34
C VAL A 216 -13.15 -8.12 -7.99
N THR A 217 -12.95 -8.17 -9.29
CA THR A 217 -13.14 -9.37 -10.13
C THR A 217 -11.78 -9.85 -10.60
N PRO A 218 -11.20 -10.89 -9.97
CA PRO A 218 -9.97 -11.50 -10.45
C PRO A 218 -10.12 -12.11 -11.83
N SER A 219 -9.08 -12.04 -12.66
CA SER A 219 -8.95 -12.91 -13.84
C SER A 219 -8.72 -14.36 -13.38
N ALA A 220 -7.90 -14.53 -12.35
CA ALA A 220 -7.70 -15.78 -11.62
C ALA A 220 -7.14 -15.48 -10.22
N VAL A 221 -7.22 -16.45 -9.33
CA VAL A 221 -6.56 -16.42 -8.02
C VAL A 221 -5.28 -17.22 -8.05
N THR A 222 -4.31 -16.87 -7.19
CA THR A 222 -3.05 -17.58 -7.06
C THR A 222 -2.97 -18.33 -5.73
N ASP A 223 -2.18 -19.39 -5.70
CA ASP A 223 -1.86 -20.17 -4.50
C ASP A 223 -0.43 -19.96 -4.00
N VAL A 224 0.24 -18.89 -4.45
CA VAL A 224 1.66 -18.65 -4.14
C VAL A 224 1.82 -17.68 -2.98
N GLU A 225 2.94 -17.81 -2.28
CA GLU A 225 3.38 -16.88 -1.25
C GLU A 225 4.90 -16.68 -1.30
N LEU A 226 5.34 -15.51 -0.88
CA LEU A 226 6.75 -15.14 -0.76
C LEU A 226 7.07 -14.86 0.70
N PRO A 227 7.92 -15.67 1.36
CA PRO A 227 8.50 -15.31 2.65
C PRO A 227 9.42 -14.10 2.49
N LEU A 228 9.18 -13.04 3.27
CA LEU A 228 9.98 -11.82 3.23
C LEU A 228 11.18 -11.88 4.17
N THR A 229 11.18 -12.87 5.09
CA THR A 229 12.28 -13.20 6.00
C THR A 229 12.61 -14.69 5.89
N THR A 230 13.83 -15.07 6.22
CA THR A 230 14.29 -16.46 6.09
C THR A 230 13.58 -17.43 7.03
N ASP A 231 13.13 -16.94 8.18
CA ASP A 231 12.34 -17.69 9.17
C ASP A 231 10.84 -17.71 8.86
N GLY A 232 10.41 -17.02 7.79
CA GLY A 232 9.00 -16.94 7.40
C GLY A 232 8.13 -16.12 8.34
N ALA A 233 8.72 -15.25 9.18
CA ALA A 233 7.97 -14.41 10.09
C ALA A 233 7.11 -13.36 9.39
N HIS A 234 7.43 -13.02 8.16
CA HIS A 234 6.67 -12.12 7.30
C HIS A 234 6.44 -12.79 5.95
N ILE A 235 5.19 -12.82 5.51
CA ILE A 235 4.76 -13.47 4.27
C ILE A 235 3.93 -12.49 3.45
N TRP A 236 4.23 -12.37 2.17
CA TRP A 236 3.39 -11.74 1.17
C TRP A 236 2.68 -12.80 0.34
N ARG A 237 1.36 -12.65 0.18
CA ARG A 237 0.52 -13.54 -0.61
C ARG A 237 -0.26 -12.73 -1.65
N PRO A 238 0.19 -12.68 -2.90
CA PRO A 238 -0.52 -12.04 -4.01
C PRO A 238 -1.71 -12.91 -4.42
N PHE A 239 -2.86 -12.71 -3.77
CA PHE A 239 -4.03 -13.55 -3.96
C PHE A 239 -4.69 -13.38 -5.35
N ALA A 240 -4.89 -12.13 -5.79
CA ALA A 240 -5.50 -11.83 -7.09
C ALA A 240 -4.79 -10.63 -7.73
N PRO A 241 -3.55 -10.84 -8.22
CA PRO A 241 -2.69 -9.77 -8.72
C PRO A 241 -3.13 -9.20 -10.05
N THR A 242 -3.97 -9.92 -10.80
CA THR A 242 -4.59 -9.46 -12.05
C THR A 242 -6.10 -9.43 -11.88
N SER A 243 -6.66 -8.25 -11.77
CA SER A 243 -8.09 -8.05 -11.46
C SER A 243 -8.65 -6.84 -12.17
N ARG A 244 -9.97 -6.84 -12.38
CA ARG A 244 -10.77 -5.64 -12.64
C ARG A 244 -11.34 -5.13 -11.32
N ILE A 245 -11.53 -3.83 -11.21
CA ILE A 245 -12.19 -3.20 -10.07
C ILE A 245 -13.31 -2.29 -10.55
N SER A 246 -14.47 -2.41 -9.92
CA SER A 246 -15.60 -1.50 -10.08
C SER A 246 -15.83 -0.77 -8.75
N VAL A 247 -15.87 0.54 -8.80
CA VAL A 247 -16.03 1.41 -7.63
C VAL A 247 -17.32 2.18 -7.78
N ASP A 248 -18.22 2.04 -6.82
CA ASP A 248 -19.44 2.82 -6.69
C ASP A 248 -19.56 3.39 -5.27
N LEU A 249 -19.05 4.61 -5.09
CA LEU A 249 -19.20 5.35 -3.84
C LEU A 249 -20.23 6.45 -4.00
N ASN A 250 -21.01 6.71 -2.95
CA ASN A 250 -22.07 7.71 -2.90
C ASN A 250 -21.52 9.15 -2.95
N SER A 251 -20.70 9.45 -3.96
CA SER A 251 -20.09 10.76 -4.17
C SER A 251 -19.96 11.02 -5.66
N LYS A 252 -20.26 12.23 -6.11
CA LYS A 252 -20.19 12.60 -7.54
C LYS A 252 -18.81 12.26 -8.13
N GLY A 253 -18.80 11.51 -9.24
CA GLY A 253 -17.60 11.10 -9.97
C GLY A 253 -16.80 10.00 -9.27
N TRP A 254 -17.38 9.28 -8.32
CA TRP A 254 -16.79 8.10 -7.70
C TRP A 254 -17.46 6.81 -8.12
N GLN A 255 -18.02 6.82 -9.32
CA GLN A 255 -18.46 5.65 -10.08
C GLN A 255 -17.49 5.46 -11.24
N TRP A 256 -16.69 4.39 -11.22
CA TRP A 256 -15.68 4.12 -12.24
C TRP A 256 -15.18 2.68 -12.20
N GLU A 257 -14.56 2.25 -13.29
CA GLU A 257 -13.91 0.96 -13.43
C GLU A 257 -12.43 1.13 -13.79
N GLY A 258 -11.65 0.09 -13.54
CA GLY A 258 -10.22 0.11 -13.82
C GLY A 258 -9.53 -1.22 -13.57
N HIS A 259 -8.21 -1.20 -13.64
CA HIS A 259 -7.41 -2.34 -13.23
C HIS A 259 -7.26 -2.38 -11.71
N GLY A 260 -7.48 -3.56 -11.15
CA GLY A 260 -7.43 -3.82 -9.72
C GLY A 260 -6.30 -4.78 -9.34
N TYR A 261 -6.10 -4.90 -8.03
CA TYR A 261 -5.12 -5.77 -7.40
C TYR A 261 -5.61 -6.18 -6.02
N PHE A 262 -5.29 -7.41 -5.60
CA PHE A 262 -5.60 -7.89 -4.27
C PHE A 262 -4.50 -8.81 -3.75
N ASP A 263 -3.96 -8.50 -2.57
CA ASP A 263 -3.01 -9.32 -1.84
C ASP A 263 -3.30 -9.40 -0.34
N ALA A 264 -2.52 -10.21 0.35
CA ALA A 264 -2.48 -10.26 1.80
C ALA A 264 -1.03 -10.33 2.30
N ASN A 265 -0.80 -9.75 3.47
CA ASN A 265 0.45 -9.92 4.20
C ASN A 265 0.18 -10.36 5.63
N PHE A 266 1.03 -11.24 6.10
CA PHE A 266 0.96 -11.80 7.44
C PHE A 266 2.31 -11.66 8.13
N GLY A 267 2.28 -11.35 9.41
CA GLY A 267 3.50 -11.31 10.20
C GLY A 267 3.28 -11.76 11.64
N THR A 268 4.26 -12.46 12.18
CA THR A 268 4.25 -12.91 13.59
C THR A 268 4.87 -11.90 14.55
N ARG A 269 5.48 -10.84 14.01
CA ARG A 269 6.08 -9.73 14.77
C ARG A 269 6.00 -8.42 13.97
N ALA A 270 6.35 -7.32 14.61
CA ALA A 270 6.25 -6.01 13.99
C ALA A 270 7.25 -5.83 12.83
N LEU A 271 6.82 -5.16 11.76
CA LEU A 271 7.65 -4.92 10.56
C LEU A 271 8.98 -4.26 10.86
N GLU A 272 8.97 -3.27 11.75
CA GLU A 272 10.15 -2.50 12.13
C GLU A 272 11.16 -3.29 12.98
N GLU A 273 10.85 -4.52 13.38
CA GLU A 273 11.81 -5.42 14.03
C GLU A 273 12.74 -6.11 13.02
N ASP A 274 12.31 -6.24 11.76
CA ASP A 274 13.07 -6.92 10.73
C ASP A 274 13.55 -6.02 9.61
N PHE A 275 12.78 -4.99 9.26
CA PHE A 275 13.05 -4.17 8.09
C PHE A 275 13.45 -2.74 8.46
N SER A 276 14.40 -2.19 7.69
CA SER A 276 14.76 -0.77 7.72
C SER A 276 14.06 0.01 6.62
N TYR A 277 13.86 -0.61 5.48
CA TYR A 277 13.26 0.02 4.31
C TYR A 277 12.71 -1.04 3.36
N TRP A 278 11.58 -0.72 2.68
CA TRP A 278 11.14 -1.48 1.52
C TRP A 278 10.49 -0.61 0.46
N THR A 279 10.45 -1.15 -0.75
CA THR A 279 9.58 -0.71 -1.84
C THR A 279 8.81 -1.90 -2.38
N TRP A 280 7.59 -1.62 -2.77
CA TRP A 280 6.72 -2.56 -3.45
C TRP A 280 6.09 -1.85 -4.65
N GLY A 281 5.78 -2.59 -5.69
CA GLY A 281 5.06 -2.06 -6.85
C GLY A 281 4.39 -3.17 -7.62
N ARG A 282 3.23 -2.84 -8.18
CA ARG A 282 2.47 -3.71 -9.07
C ARG A 282 2.14 -2.97 -10.35
N TYR A 283 2.33 -3.62 -11.48
CA TYR A 283 2.18 -3.03 -12.79
C TYR A 283 1.37 -3.96 -13.69
N PRO A 284 0.22 -3.51 -14.24
CA PRO A 284 -0.46 -4.25 -15.29
C PRO A 284 0.48 -4.44 -16.49
N THR A 285 0.50 -5.64 -17.05
CA THR A 285 1.26 -5.98 -18.26
C THR A 285 0.35 -6.65 -19.27
N GLN A 286 0.79 -6.81 -20.52
CA GLN A 286 0.01 -7.53 -21.50
C GLN A 286 -0.18 -8.98 -21.05
N GLY A 287 -1.45 -9.40 -20.88
CA GLY A 287 -1.79 -10.74 -20.42
C GLY A 287 -1.58 -11.01 -18.94
N GLY A 288 -1.47 -9.95 -18.09
CA GLY A 288 -1.33 -10.17 -16.66
C GLY A 288 -0.86 -8.97 -15.86
N SER A 289 0.01 -9.22 -14.88
CA SER A 289 0.63 -8.19 -14.04
C SER A 289 2.03 -8.59 -13.59
N THR A 290 2.85 -7.60 -13.26
CA THR A 290 4.18 -7.81 -12.66
C THR A 290 4.24 -7.10 -11.33
N CYS A 291 4.75 -7.81 -10.30
CA CYS A 291 4.97 -7.25 -8.97
C CYS A 291 6.46 -7.25 -8.62
N PHE A 292 6.89 -6.18 -7.98
CA PHE A 292 8.25 -6.05 -7.43
C PHE A 292 8.18 -5.91 -5.92
N TYR A 293 9.06 -6.61 -5.23
CA TYR A 293 9.26 -6.48 -3.80
C TYR A 293 10.75 -6.33 -3.51
N ASP A 294 11.15 -5.17 -3.02
CA ASP A 294 12.54 -4.87 -2.65
C ASP A 294 12.56 -4.45 -1.18
N ALA A 295 13.33 -5.12 -0.35
CA ALA A 295 13.47 -4.77 1.05
C ALA A 295 14.92 -4.81 1.52
N THR A 296 15.22 -3.95 2.49
CA THR A 296 16.48 -3.99 3.26
C THR A 296 16.12 -4.34 4.69
N ARG A 297 16.72 -5.43 5.20
CA ARG A 297 16.54 -5.85 6.59
C ARG A 297 17.47 -5.08 7.51
N LEU A 298 17.20 -5.13 8.81
CA LEU A 298 18.02 -4.43 9.82
C LEU A 298 19.46 -4.92 9.87
N ASN A 299 19.69 -6.19 9.56
CA ASN A 299 21.03 -6.76 9.47
C ASN A 299 21.76 -6.40 8.16
N GLY A 300 21.19 -5.50 7.33
CA GLY A 300 21.76 -5.08 6.06
C GLY A 300 21.50 -6.03 4.88
N SER A 301 20.98 -7.23 5.11
CA SER A 301 20.64 -8.15 4.03
C SER A 301 19.47 -7.60 3.19
N LYS A 302 19.42 -7.99 1.92
CA LYS A 302 18.43 -7.50 0.97
C LYS A 302 17.53 -8.63 0.49
N LEU A 303 16.27 -8.31 0.28
CA LEU A 303 15.32 -9.07 -0.51
C LEU A 303 15.12 -8.34 -1.82
N ALA A 304 15.06 -9.06 -2.93
CA ALA A 304 14.64 -8.56 -4.21
C ALA A 304 13.85 -9.65 -4.93
N ALA A 305 12.62 -9.36 -5.30
CA ALA A 305 11.77 -10.26 -6.04
C ALA A 305 11.07 -9.54 -7.19
N ALA A 306 10.97 -10.22 -8.32
CA ALA A 306 10.17 -9.83 -9.46
C ALA A 306 9.32 -11.04 -9.86
N VAL A 307 8.00 -10.88 -9.77
CA VAL A 307 7.04 -11.96 -10.02
C VAL A 307 6.08 -11.51 -11.10
N GLN A 308 5.97 -12.30 -12.14
CA GLN A 308 5.00 -12.14 -13.21
C GLN A 308 3.82 -13.08 -12.98
N PHE A 309 2.62 -12.58 -13.19
CA PHE A 309 1.36 -13.31 -13.09
C PHE A 309 0.63 -13.24 -14.43
N ASP A 310 0.13 -14.36 -14.92
CA ASP A 310 -0.73 -14.40 -16.10
C ASP A 310 -2.22 -14.28 -15.69
N GLU A 311 -3.09 -14.16 -16.69
CA GLU A 311 -4.54 -14.10 -16.49
C GLU A 311 -5.16 -15.43 -15.98
N LYS A 312 -4.39 -16.51 -15.97
CA LYS A 312 -4.80 -17.83 -15.47
C LYS A 312 -4.34 -18.08 -14.03
N GLY A 313 -3.65 -17.10 -13.41
CA GLY A 313 -3.15 -17.19 -12.05
C GLY A 313 -1.80 -17.88 -11.90
N HIS A 314 -1.12 -18.26 -13.00
CA HIS A 314 0.22 -18.79 -12.90
C HIS A 314 1.20 -17.69 -12.51
N ALA A 315 2.05 -17.99 -11.55
CA ALA A 315 3.09 -17.09 -11.07
C ALA A 315 4.47 -17.62 -11.50
N SER A 316 5.31 -16.75 -12.01
CA SER A 316 6.69 -17.06 -12.37
C SER A 316 7.65 -15.98 -11.88
N GLU A 317 8.80 -16.39 -11.35
CA GLU A 317 9.88 -15.46 -11.07
C GLU A 317 10.51 -15.02 -12.41
N MET A 318 10.79 -13.74 -12.53
CA MET A 318 11.43 -13.15 -13.70
C MET A 318 12.79 -12.55 -13.35
N PRO A 319 13.70 -12.39 -14.32
CA PRO A 319 14.94 -11.65 -14.11
C PRO A 319 14.61 -10.24 -13.59
N LEU A 320 15.36 -9.81 -12.58
CA LEU A 320 15.16 -8.51 -11.96
C LEU A 320 15.54 -7.37 -12.93
N PRO A 321 14.60 -6.54 -13.42
CA PRO A 321 14.98 -5.34 -14.15
C PRO A 321 15.83 -4.41 -13.29
N PRO A 322 16.66 -3.54 -13.89
CA PRO A 322 17.45 -2.57 -13.14
C PRO A 322 16.60 -1.71 -12.21
N LYS A 323 17.18 -1.36 -11.06
CA LYS A 323 16.58 -0.37 -10.17
C LYS A 323 16.70 1.03 -10.76
N ALA A 324 15.63 1.77 -10.73
CA ALA A 324 15.58 3.16 -11.15
C ALA A 324 15.02 4.04 -10.03
N ARG A 325 15.69 5.17 -9.78
CA ARG A 325 15.28 6.09 -8.71
C ARG A 325 14.11 6.95 -9.17
N LEU A 326 13.16 7.17 -8.27
CA LEU A 326 12.13 8.18 -8.39
C LEU A 326 12.52 9.44 -7.62
N LYS A 327 11.93 10.58 -7.97
CA LYS A 327 12.06 11.79 -7.14
C LYS A 327 11.58 11.46 -5.71
N ARG A 328 12.28 11.97 -4.71
CA ARG A 328 11.86 11.83 -3.31
C ARG A 328 10.44 12.37 -3.13
N SER A 329 9.71 11.82 -2.16
CA SER A 329 8.39 12.31 -1.79
C SER A 329 8.45 13.72 -1.19
N LEU A 330 7.31 14.35 -0.94
CA LEU A 330 7.24 15.65 -0.25
C LEU A 330 7.96 15.62 1.11
N TRP A 331 7.85 14.50 1.84
CA TRP A 331 8.54 14.27 3.09
C TRP A 331 9.96 13.70 2.92
N ALA A 332 10.53 13.81 1.72
CA ALA A 332 11.87 13.31 1.41
C ALA A 332 12.08 11.81 1.65
N VAL A 333 11.03 11.00 1.59
CA VAL A 333 11.16 9.53 1.58
C VAL A 333 11.85 9.12 0.27
N ALA A 334 12.90 8.31 0.37
CA ALA A 334 13.57 7.74 -0.79
C ALA A 334 12.62 6.79 -1.51
N ARG A 335 12.65 6.79 -2.84
CA ARG A 335 11.79 5.94 -3.67
C ARG A 335 12.59 5.38 -4.83
N GLU A 336 12.44 4.10 -5.07
CA GLU A 336 13.01 3.43 -6.23
C GLU A 336 12.03 2.35 -6.71
N THR A 337 12.01 2.12 -8.00
CA THR A 337 11.25 1.02 -8.62
C THR A 337 12.14 0.29 -9.61
N ARG A 338 11.56 -0.58 -10.43
CA ARG A 338 12.27 -1.30 -11.48
C ARG A 338 11.75 -0.90 -12.84
N ALA A 339 12.63 -0.88 -13.82
CA ALA A 339 12.36 -0.50 -15.19
C ALA A 339 13.36 -1.15 -16.14
N ASP A 340 13.06 -1.17 -17.42
CA ASP A 340 14.01 -1.52 -18.47
C ASP A 340 15.26 -0.64 -18.41
N ALA A 341 16.38 -1.19 -18.87
CA ALA A 341 17.66 -0.50 -18.88
C ALA A 341 17.55 0.81 -19.68
N GLY A 342 17.96 1.92 -19.04
CA GLY A 342 17.90 3.26 -19.65
C GLY A 342 16.54 3.97 -19.54
N TYR A 343 15.48 3.31 -19.10
CA TYR A 343 14.19 3.98 -18.87
C TYR A 343 14.15 4.68 -17.51
N GLN A 344 13.62 5.92 -17.49
CA GLN A 344 13.46 6.69 -16.26
C GLN A 344 11.99 6.72 -15.81
N PRO A 345 11.61 5.94 -14.80
CA PRO A 345 10.25 5.93 -14.26
C PRO A 345 9.87 7.29 -13.68
N ARG A 346 8.58 7.62 -13.77
CA ARG A 346 8.06 8.87 -13.22
C ARG A 346 6.73 8.70 -12.50
N GLN A 347 6.56 9.46 -11.45
CA GLN A 347 5.27 9.57 -10.77
C GLN A 347 4.28 10.29 -11.68
N VAL A 348 3.11 9.68 -11.90
CA VAL A 348 1.99 10.27 -12.65
C VAL A 348 0.91 10.81 -11.72
N LYS A 349 0.76 10.23 -10.53
CA LYS A 349 -0.18 10.70 -9.50
C LYS A 349 0.39 10.49 -8.10
N ASN A 350 0.33 11.52 -7.26
CA ASN A 350 0.55 11.34 -5.82
C ASN A 350 -0.73 10.76 -5.19
N MET A 351 -0.59 9.71 -4.41
CA MET A 351 -1.71 9.07 -3.72
C MET A 351 -1.66 9.34 -2.22
N LEU A 352 -0.58 8.98 -1.56
CA LEU A 352 -0.38 9.21 -0.13
C LEU A 352 1.08 9.57 0.12
N ASP A 353 1.30 10.60 0.93
CA ASP A 353 2.64 11.01 1.34
C ASP A 353 2.67 11.31 2.84
N ALA A 354 3.54 10.64 3.55
CA ALA A 354 3.74 10.76 4.99
C ALA A 354 5.25 10.79 5.30
N PRO A 355 5.67 11.22 6.48
CA PRO A 355 7.09 11.32 6.84
C PRO A 355 7.91 10.04 6.67
N PHE A 356 7.25 8.89 6.62
CA PHE A 356 7.88 7.57 6.54
C PHE A 356 7.33 6.70 5.41
N TYR A 357 6.30 7.15 4.69
CA TYR A 357 5.60 6.35 3.70
C TYR A 357 5.19 7.18 2.49
N SER A 358 5.31 6.61 1.31
CA SER A 358 4.82 7.19 0.07
C SER A 358 4.13 6.13 -0.78
N ARG A 359 2.93 6.45 -1.28
CA ARG A 359 2.21 5.68 -2.31
C ARG A 359 1.93 6.58 -3.50
N SER A 360 2.16 6.08 -4.71
CA SER A 360 1.94 6.84 -5.93
C SER A 360 1.60 5.94 -7.11
N ALA A 361 0.85 6.46 -8.08
CA ALA A 361 0.83 5.86 -9.40
C ALA A 361 2.12 6.26 -10.14
N VAL A 362 2.82 5.26 -10.66
CA VAL A 362 4.11 5.41 -11.32
C VAL A 362 4.02 4.81 -12.71
N LYS A 363 4.50 5.57 -13.70
CA LYS A 363 4.73 5.10 -15.06
C LYS A 363 6.13 4.53 -15.15
N THR A 364 6.24 3.30 -15.60
CA THR A 364 7.50 2.59 -15.86
C THR A 364 7.45 1.89 -17.21
N GLN A 365 8.55 1.31 -17.66
CA GLN A 365 8.61 0.47 -18.85
C GLN A 365 9.14 -0.91 -18.45
N LEU A 366 8.46 -1.94 -18.92
CA LEU A 366 8.79 -3.35 -18.69
C LEU A 366 8.67 -4.09 -20.02
N ASP A 367 9.73 -4.80 -20.43
CA ASP A 367 9.81 -5.51 -21.70
C ASP A 367 9.46 -4.64 -22.93
N GLY A 368 9.92 -3.38 -22.92
CA GLY A 368 9.67 -2.40 -23.98
C GLY A 368 8.30 -1.72 -23.92
N VAL A 369 7.40 -2.11 -23.01
CA VAL A 369 6.03 -1.60 -22.92
C VAL A 369 5.88 -0.66 -21.73
N GLU A 370 5.38 0.55 -21.96
CA GLU A 370 5.04 1.48 -20.89
C GLU A 370 3.78 1.03 -20.14
N THR A 371 3.82 1.09 -18.83
CA THR A 371 2.70 0.76 -17.96
C THR A 371 2.59 1.72 -16.79
N VAL A 372 1.39 1.86 -16.23
CA VAL A 372 1.11 2.64 -15.02
C VAL A 372 0.61 1.73 -13.94
N GLY A 373 1.33 1.69 -12.82
CA GLY A 373 0.99 0.86 -11.68
C GLY A 373 1.07 1.60 -10.37
N VAL A 374 0.78 0.90 -9.27
CA VAL A 374 0.92 1.43 -7.91
C VAL A 374 2.31 1.11 -7.39
N HIS A 375 2.93 2.09 -6.76
CA HIS A 375 4.24 1.98 -6.13
C HIS A 375 4.17 2.50 -4.70
N GLU A 376 4.81 1.77 -3.79
CA GLU A 376 4.94 2.11 -2.37
C GLU A 376 6.40 2.14 -1.94
N ALA A 377 6.70 3.06 -1.03
CA ALA A 377 8.00 3.11 -0.33
C ALA A 377 7.74 3.34 1.17
N LEU A 378 8.38 2.54 2.01
CA LEU A 378 8.23 2.60 3.47
C LEU A 378 9.61 2.65 4.13
N ASP A 379 9.87 3.77 4.81
CA ASP A 379 11.05 3.98 5.65
C ASP A 379 10.72 3.60 7.10
N LEU A 380 11.09 2.39 7.47
CA LEU A 380 10.79 1.84 8.80
C LEU A 380 11.69 2.40 9.90
N VAL A 381 12.86 2.94 9.55
CA VAL A 381 13.72 3.67 10.49
C VAL A 381 13.00 4.94 10.97
N ARG A 382 12.43 5.71 10.03
CA ARG A 382 11.59 6.87 10.38
C ARG A 382 10.31 6.45 11.08
N PHE A 383 9.67 5.37 10.63
CA PHE A 383 8.44 4.86 11.25
C PHE A 383 8.62 4.48 12.72
N ARG A 384 9.81 4.04 13.14
CA ARG A 384 10.12 3.77 14.56
C ARG A 384 10.06 5.01 15.44
N ASN A 385 10.28 6.19 14.89
CA ASN A 385 10.37 7.42 15.67
C ASN A 385 9.09 7.67 16.49
N PRO A 386 9.17 7.73 17.82
CA PRO A 386 8.00 7.94 18.68
C PRO A 386 7.31 9.29 18.46
N LEU A 387 8.04 10.30 17.99
CA LEU A 387 7.49 11.63 17.72
C LEU A 387 6.46 11.65 16.57
N LEU A 388 6.47 10.64 15.72
CA LEU A 388 5.46 10.51 14.64
C LEU A 388 4.15 9.89 15.12
N LYS A 389 4.11 9.26 16.28
CA LYS A 389 2.94 8.53 16.76
C LYS A 389 1.74 9.45 17.13
N PRO A 390 1.92 10.62 17.76
CA PRO A 390 0.83 11.55 17.96
C PRO A 390 0.18 12.03 16.65
N MET A 391 0.98 12.29 15.61
CA MET A 391 0.46 12.64 14.28
C MET A 391 -0.39 11.51 13.70
N LEU A 392 0.05 10.26 13.85
CA LEU A 392 -0.74 9.10 13.41
C LEU A 392 -2.03 8.96 14.21
N ALA A 393 -2.04 9.25 15.52
CA ALA A 393 -3.23 9.17 16.35
C ALA A 393 -4.35 10.15 15.89
N VAL A 394 -3.98 11.31 15.36
CA VAL A 394 -4.94 12.24 14.75
C VAL A 394 -5.55 11.66 13.46
N ARG A 395 -4.72 10.98 12.65
CA ARG A 395 -5.16 10.39 11.38
C ARG A 395 -5.87 9.04 11.55
N VAL A 396 -5.65 8.37 12.68
CA VAL A 396 -6.20 7.05 13.01
C VAL A 396 -6.92 7.15 14.35
N PRO A 397 -8.12 7.76 14.40
CA PRO A 397 -8.89 7.86 15.63
C PRO A 397 -9.27 6.47 16.14
N ARG A 398 -9.28 6.30 17.48
CA ARG A 398 -9.68 5.05 18.11
C ARG A 398 -11.13 5.07 18.56
N ARG A 399 -11.86 4.00 18.22
CA ARG A 399 -13.21 3.69 18.72
C ARG A 399 -13.22 2.26 19.25
N ALA A 400 -12.79 2.10 20.51
CA ALA A 400 -12.61 0.78 21.13
C ALA A 400 -13.91 -0.01 21.29
N ARG A 401 -15.05 0.67 21.42
CA ARG A 401 -16.36 0.04 21.60
C ARG A 401 -17.20 0.16 20.35
N TRP A 402 -17.72 -0.96 19.89
CA TRP A 402 -18.69 -1.04 18.80
C TRP A 402 -19.74 -2.07 19.16
N ARG A 403 -20.98 -1.84 18.76
CA ARG A 403 -22.07 -2.84 18.87
C ARG A 403 -22.70 -2.98 17.50
N PHE A 404 -22.81 -4.21 17.06
CA PHE A 404 -23.65 -4.55 15.90
C PHE A 404 -25.11 -4.41 16.32
N SER A 405 -25.91 -3.79 15.49
CA SER A 405 -27.35 -3.69 15.62
C SER A 405 -28.01 -5.00 15.23
#